data_51c39618256a213dfe4cc9d91fb3e821
#
_entry.id   51c39618256a213dfe4cc9d91fb3e821
#
_cell.length_a   1.000
_cell.length_b   1.000
_cell.length_c   1.000
_cell.angle_alpha   90.00
_cell.angle_beta   90.00
_cell.angle_gamma   90.00
#
_symmetry.space_group_name_H-M   'P 1'
#
loop_
_entity.id
_entity.type
_entity.pdbx_description
1 polymer ?
#
loop_
_entity_poly.entity_id
_entity_poly.type
_entity_poly.pdbx_seq_one_letter_code
_entity_poly.pdbx_strand_id
1 'polypeptide(L)'
;MKRTLLTTLLTLFAAAAFAQKGGVTATVVDADTGESVVGAVLTLTPVKTPEKKQYFTSAFKGAVSIPSLAYGEYSLSVAFLGYNNLDTTFRVSASKVSLGLLKLKPGVQIETVVKEAKALRTSQKGDTVSYNAGAFKVVADADVEGLLKKMPGITVTDGTVEAQGETVKK
;
A
#
# COMPACT_ATOMS: atom_id res chain seq x y z
N MET A 1 -63.26 0.32 7.20
CA MET A 1 -62.64 -0.72 8.04
C MET A 1 -61.90 -1.78 7.19
N LYS A 2 -62.49 -2.48 6.21
CA LYS A 2 -61.79 -3.50 5.40
C LYS A 2 -60.60 -2.92 4.55
N ARG A 3 -60.75 -1.72 3.99
CA ARG A 3 -59.69 -1.07 3.20
C ARG A 3 -58.51 -0.60 4.04
N THR A 4 -58.76 -0.09 5.24
CA THR A 4 -57.69 0.32 6.17
C THR A 4 -56.93 -0.89 6.72
N LEU A 5 -57.64 -2.02 6.97
CA LEU A 5 -57.00 -3.28 7.40
C LEU A 5 -56.09 -3.86 6.30
N LEU A 6 -56.53 -3.78 5.03
CA LEU A 6 -55.74 -4.26 3.90
C LEU A 6 -54.50 -3.42 3.66
N THR A 7 -54.58 -2.10 3.81
CA THR A 7 -53.41 -1.21 3.67
C THR A 7 -52.40 -1.37 4.79
N THR A 8 -52.84 -1.54 6.04
CA THR A 8 -51.97 -1.83 7.18
C THR A 8 -51.30 -3.20 7.06
N LEU A 9 -51.99 -4.22 6.57
CA LEU A 9 -51.42 -5.52 6.31
C LEU A 9 -50.37 -5.49 5.20
N LEU A 10 -50.60 -4.73 4.13
CA LEU A 10 -49.68 -4.58 3.01
C LEU A 10 -48.40 -3.83 3.42
N THR A 11 -48.52 -2.79 4.26
CA THR A 11 -47.34 -2.05 4.79
C THR A 11 -46.50 -2.89 5.74
N LEU A 12 -47.15 -3.74 6.55
CA LEU A 12 -46.46 -4.66 7.47
C LEU A 12 -45.65 -5.71 6.71
N PHE A 13 -46.20 -6.23 5.59
CA PHE A 13 -45.53 -7.21 4.73
C PHE A 13 -44.33 -6.60 3.99
N ALA A 14 -44.39 -5.35 3.55
CA ALA A 14 -43.33 -4.65 2.91
C ALA A 14 -42.13 -4.38 3.87
N ALA A 15 -42.40 -4.11 5.16
CA ALA A 15 -41.34 -3.89 6.16
C ALA A 15 -40.57 -5.18 6.48
N ALA A 16 -41.16 -6.35 6.39
CA ALA A 16 -40.51 -7.63 6.64
C ALA A 16 -39.46 -7.98 5.55
N ALA A 17 -39.65 -7.52 4.33
CA ALA A 17 -38.74 -7.78 3.22
C ALA A 17 -37.35 -7.15 3.40
N PHE A 18 -37.22 -6.09 4.20
CA PHE A 18 -35.92 -5.41 4.46
C PHE A 18 -35.16 -5.98 5.66
N ALA A 19 -35.75 -6.89 6.41
CA ALA A 19 -35.16 -7.46 7.61
C ALA A 19 -34.34 -8.75 7.36
N GLN A 20 -34.29 -9.22 6.12
CA GLN A 20 -33.56 -10.46 5.80
C GLN A 20 -32.05 -10.23 5.88
N LYS A 21 -31.41 -11.00 6.74
CA LYS A 21 -29.95 -10.97 6.95
C LYS A 21 -29.35 -12.35 6.72
N GLY A 22 -28.14 -12.36 6.17
CA GLY A 22 -27.36 -13.58 5.98
C GLY A 22 -25.96 -13.46 6.55
N GLY A 23 -25.39 -14.57 6.98
CA GLY A 23 -23.97 -14.66 7.33
C GLY A 23 -23.15 -15.07 6.12
N VAL A 24 -21.90 -14.57 6.02
CA VAL A 24 -20.95 -14.94 4.98
C VAL A 24 -19.75 -15.59 5.62
N THR A 25 -19.29 -16.70 5.04
CA THR A 25 -18.09 -17.41 5.46
C THR A 25 -17.13 -17.55 4.28
N ALA A 26 -15.83 -17.45 4.55
CA ALA A 26 -14.77 -17.66 3.58
C ALA A 26 -13.51 -18.16 4.28
N THR A 27 -12.51 -18.58 3.52
CA THR A 27 -11.18 -18.90 4.03
C THR A 27 -10.15 -18.23 3.13
N VAL A 28 -9.25 -17.44 3.70
CA VAL A 28 -8.17 -16.77 2.97
C VAL A 28 -6.95 -17.69 2.94
N VAL A 29 -6.46 -17.95 1.74
CA VAL A 29 -5.28 -18.81 1.52
C VAL A 29 -4.33 -18.18 0.52
N ASP A 30 -3.07 -18.56 0.62
CA ASP A 30 -2.07 -18.30 -0.41
C ASP A 30 -2.42 -19.08 -1.69
N ALA A 31 -2.32 -18.44 -2.84
CA ALA A 31 -2.70 -19.04 -4.11
C ALA A 31 -1.74 -20.13 -4.59
N ASP A 32 -0.47 -20.03 -4.22
CA ASP A 32 0.61 -20.89 -4.69
C ASP A 32 0.85 -22.06 -3.74
N THR A 33 0.87 -21.82 -2.42
CA THR A 33 1.15 -22.82 -1.40
C THR A 33 -0.11 -23.47 -0.83
N GLY A 34 -1.26 -22.79 -0.91
CA GLY A 34 -2.50 -23.20 -0.26
C GLY A 34 -2.51 -23.00 1.26
N GLU A 35 -1.47 -22.39 1.81
CA GLU A 35 -1.40 -22.09 3.24
C GLU A 35 -2.40 -21.03 3.66
N SER A 36 -2.87 -21.15 4.90
CA SER A 36 -3.85 -20.21 5.45
C SER A 36 -3.22 -18.85 5.77
N VAL A 37 -3.81 -17.78 5.28
CA VAL A 37 -3.38 -16.39 5.56
C VAL A 37 -4.18 -15.84 6.74
N VAL A 38 -3.51 -15.63 7.87
CA VAL A 38 -4.09 -15.07 9.10
C VAL A 38 -3.81 -13.58 9.17
N GLY A 39 -4.80 -12.78 9.59
CA GLY A 39 -4.64 -11.33 9.71
C GLY A 39 -4.84 -10.55 8.40
N ALA A 40 -5.28 -11.18 7.32
CA ALA A 40 -5.67 -10.46 6.11
C ALA A 40 -6.86 -9.54 6.40
N VAL A 41 -6.80 -8.32 5.91
CA VAL A 41 -7.85 -7.30 6.07
C VAL A 41 -8.85 -7.43 4.94
N LEU A 42 -10.12 -7.60 5.30
CA LEU A 42 -11.24 -7.67 4.37
C LEU A 42 -12.04 -6.39 4.45
N THR A 43 -12.17 -5.67 3.36
CA THR A 43 -13.02 -4.49 3.23
C THR A 43 -14.27 -4.85 2.47
N LEU A 44 -15.42 -4.81 3.15
CA LEU A 44 -16.71 -5.10 2.58
C LEU A 44 -17.45 -3.80 2.30
N THR A 45 -17.89 -3.62 1.05
CA THR A 45 -18.58 -2.41 0.59
C THR A 45 -19.92 -2.81 -0.04
N PRO A 46 -21.07 -2.37 0.51
CA PRO A 46 -22.34 -2.57 -0.15
C PRO A 46 -22.41 -1.80 -1.46
N VAL A 47 -22.80 -2.43 -2.56
CA VAL A 47 -22.87 -1.75 -3.88
C VAL A 47 -23.85 -0.59 -3.89
N LYS A 48 -24.98 -0.71 -3.16
CA LYS A 48 -26.02 0.33 -3.08
C LYS A 48 -25.65 1.52 -2.18
N THR A 49 -24.76 1.31 -1.21
CA THR A 49 -24.37 2.32 -0.21
C THR A 49 -22.86 2.24 0.01
N PRO A 50 -22.04 2.73 -0.96
CA PRO A 50 -20.57 2.57 -0.93
C PRO A 50 -19.90 3.28 0.26
N GLU A 51 -20.57 4.22 0.89
CA GLU A 51 -20.12 4.92 2.09
C GLU A 51 -20.10 4.04 3.35
N LYS A 52 -20.90 2.97 3.37
CA LYS A 52 -21.04 2.05 4.52
C LYS A 52 -20.07 0.88 4.44
N LYS A 53 -18.77 1.18 4.45
CA LYS A 53 -17.73 0.15 4.47
C LYS A 53 -17.66 -0.54 5.83
N GLN A 54 -17.43 -1.85 5.82
CA GLN A 54 -17.19 -2.67 7.00
C GLN A 54 -15.85 -3.37 6.85
N TYR A 55 -15.13 -3.55 7.96
CA TYR A 55 -13.80 -4.15 7.97
C TYR A 55 -13.80 -5.40 8.84
N PHE A 56 -13.19 -6.44 8.32
CA PHE A 56 -13.02 -7.73 8.99
C PHE A 56 -11.57 -8.19 8.84
N THR A 57 -11.18 -9.18 9.64
CA THR A 57 -9.86 -9.80 9.54
C THR A 57 -10.00 -11.31 9.47
N SER A 58 -9.12 -11.97 8.72
CA SER A 58 -9.04 -13.42 8.73
C SER A 58 -8.46 -13.91 10.06
N ALA A 59 -9.15 -14.86 10.67
CA ALA A 59 -8.79 -15.46 11.94
C ALA A 59 -7.90 -16.70 11.76
N PHE A 60 -7.78 -17.52 12.81
CA PHE A 60 -7.05 -18.78 12.78
C PHE A 60 -7.44 -19.65 11.59
N LYS A 61 -6.47 -20.25 10.94
CA LYS A 61 -6.65 -21.01 9.68
C LYS A 61 -7.23 -20.20 8.52
N GLY A 62 -7.00 -18.87 8.49
CA GLY A 62 -7.53 -18.01 7.44
C GLY A 62 -9.04 -17.84 7.43
N ALA A 63 -9.73 -18.32 8.46
CA ALA A 63 -11.20 -18.31 8.52
C ALA A 63 -11.75 -16.87 8.61
N VAL A 64 -12.76 -16.60 7.83
CA VAL A 64 -13.53 -15.34 7.82
C VAL A 64 -14.98 -15.65 8.11
N SER A 65 -15.56 -14.93 9.08
CA SER A 65 -16.97 -15.02 9.42
C SER A 65 -17.54 -13.61 9.53
N ILE A 66 -18.47 -13.30 8.65
CA ILE A 66 -19.16 -12.01 8.61
C ILE A 66 -20.63 -12.28 8.96
N PRO A 67 -21.05 -11.97 10.20
CA PRO A 67 -22.42 -12.20 10.62
C PRO A 67 -23.34 -11.08 10.12
N SER A 68 -24.59 -11.40 9.86
CA SER A 68 -25.66 -10.41 9.79
C SER A 68 -25.55 -9.33 8.71
N LEU A 69 -25.28 -9.70 7.46
CA LEU A 69 -25.36 -8.80 6.32
C LEU A 69 -26.82 -8.75 5.79
N ALA A 70 -27.27 -7.56 5.42
CA ALA A 70 -28.52 -7.41 4.69
C ALA A 70 -28.43 -8.11 3.32
N TYR A 71 -29.56 -8.60 2.81
CA TYR A 71 -29.59 -9.15 1.46
C TYR A 71 -29.24 -8.07 0.43
N GLY A 72 -28.34 -8.37 -0.50
CA GLY A 72 -27.85 -7.41 -1.49
C GLY A 72 -26.54 -7.82 -2.11
N GLU A 73 -26.03 -6.94 -2.96
CA GLU A 73 -24.72 -7.10 -3.62
C GLU A 73 -23.62 -6.35 -2.86
N TYR A 74 -22.48 -6.98 -2.75
CA TYR A 74 -21.33 -6.49 -2.02
C TYR A 74 -20.06 -6.65 -2.85
N SER A 75 -19.18 -5.65 -2.77
CA SER A 75 -17.79 -5.73 -3.20
C SER A 75 -16.93 -6.08 -1.99
N LEU A 76 -16.07 -7.06 -2.13
CA LEU A 76 -15.11 -7.50 -1.13
C LEU A 76 -13.70 -7.29 -1.66
N SER A 77 -12.91 -6.52 -0.95
CA SER A 77 -11.47 -6.37 -1.19
C SER A 77 -10.71 -7.03 -0.05
N VAL A 78 -9.77 -7.91 -0.38
CA VAL A 78 -8.91 -8.60 0.60
C VAL A 78 -7.48 -8.16 0.38
N ALA A 79 -6.86 -7.64 1.43
CA ALA A 79 -5.49 -7.14 1.42
C ALA A 79 -4.66 -7.80 2.51
N PHE A 80 -3.42 -8.16 2.18
CA PHE A 80 -2.42 -8.64 3.14
C PHE A 80 -1.02 -8.22 2.69
N LEU A 81 -0.15 -7.95 3.66
CA LEU A 81 1.22 -7.49 3.37
C LEU A 81 1.99 -8.56 2.57
N GLY A 82 2.60 -8.13 1.46
CA GLY A 82 3.32 -9.04 0.56
C GLY A 82 2.46 -9.77 -0.48
N TYR A 83 1.17 -9.46 -0.55
CA TYR A 83 0.23 -10.03 -1.51
C TYR A 83 -0.44 -8.96 -2.36
N ASN A 84 -0.87 -9.33 -3.56
CA ASN A 84 -1.74 -8.51 -4.37
C ASN A 84 -3.15 -8.48 -3.79
N ASN A 85 -3.82 -7.32 -3.86
CA ASN A 85 -5.20 -7.23 -3.44
C ASN A 85 -6.08 -8.14 -4.28
N LEU A 86 -7.02 -8.82 -3.62
CA LEU A 86 -8.05 -9.62 -4.25
C LEU A 86 -9.38 -8.88 -4.15
N ASP A 87 -9.90 -8.44 -5.31
CA ASP A 87 -11.20 -7.80 -5.39
C ASP A 87 -12.21 -8.75 -6.02
N THR A 88 -13.35 -8.93 -5.37
CA THR A 88 -14.44 -9.78 -5.85
C THR A 88 -15.79 -9.20 -5.47
N THR A 89 -16.83 -9.57 -6.21
CA THR A 89 -18.21 -9.20 -5.90
C THR A 89 -19.03 -10.44 -5.64
N PHE A 90 -19.99 -10.34 -4.72
CA PHE A 90 -20.88 -11.44 -4.40
C PHE A 90 -22.26 -10.90 -3.96
N ARG A 91 -23.24 -11.80 -3.97
CA ARG A 91 -24.60 -11.47 -3.55
C ARG A 91 -25.00 -12.28 -2.32
N VAL A 92 -25.52 -11.58 -1.32
CA VAL A 92 -26.16 -12.19 -0.16
C VAL A 92 -27.65 -12.36 -0.45
N SER A 93 -28.10 -13.59 -0.65
CA SER A 93 -29.49 -13.93 -0.96
C SER A 93 -30.05 -15.06 -0.09
N ALA A 94 -29.24 -15.58 0.82
CA ALA A 94 -29.60 -16.66 1.74
C ALA A 94 -29.07 -16.36 3.15
N SER A 95 -29.63 -17.06 4.14
CA SER A 95 -29.19 -16.92 5.55
C SER A 95 -27.74 -17.31 5.79
N LYS A 96 -27.17 -18.15 4.91
CA LYS A 96 -25.73 -18.51 4.92
C LYS A 96 -25.21 -18.51 3.49
N VAL A 97 -24.10 -17.79 3.25
CA VAL A 97 -23.39 -17.72 1.98
C VAL A 97 -21.93 -18.11 2.23
N SER A 98 -21.44 -19.09 1.49
CA SER A 98 -20.02 -19.47 1.52
C SER A 98 -19.32 -18.98 0.25
N LEU A 99 -18.28 -18.19 0.40
CA LEU A 99 -17.44 -17.74 -0.72
C LEU A 99 -16.30 -18.72 -1.04
N GLY A 100 -16.14 -19.76 -0.21
CA GLY A 100 -15.08 -20.76 -0.39
C GLY A 100 -13.70 -20.20 -0.07
N LEU A 101 -12.71 -20.55 -0.92
CA LEU A 101 -11.32 -20.13 -0.76
C LEU A 101 -11.08 -18.81 -1.48
N LEU A 102 -10.63 -17.80 -0.74
CA LEU A 102 -10.15 -16.53 -1.26
C LEU A 102 -8.64 -16.63 -1.43
N LYS A 103 -8.19 -16.83 -2.67
CA LYS A 103 -6.79 -17.09 -3.01
C LYS A 103 -6.06 -15.77 -3.22
N LEU A 104 -5.16 -15.40 -2.32
CA LEU A 104 -4.26 -14.27 -2.47
C LEU A 104 -3.02 -14.69 -3.25
N LYS A 105 -2.70 -13.97 -4.32
CA LYS A 105 -1.45 -14.17 -5.06
C LYS A 105 -0.34 -13.36 -4.39
N PRO A 106 0.85 -13.95 -4.17
CA PRO A 106 2.01 -13.19 -3.72
C PRO A 106 2.22 -11.96 -4.60
N GLY A 107 2.37 -10.81 -3.97
CA GLY A 107 2.71 -9.58 -4.66
C GLY A 107 4.16 -9.64 -5.11
N VAL A 108 4.48 -8.96 -6.21
CA VAL A 108 5.88 -8.71 -6.55
C VAL A 108 6.46 -7.92 -5.37
N GLN A 109 7.44 -8.49 -4.68
CA GLN A 109 8.27 -7.69 -3.78
C GLN A 109 8.80 -6.56 -4.66
N ILE A 110 8.34 -5.34 -4.43
CA ILE A 110 9.02 -4.18 -4.97
C ILE A 110 10.38 -4.25 -4.29
N GLU A 111 11.39 -4.77 -5.02
CA GLU A 111 12.77 -4.58 -4.62
C GLU A 111 12.85 -3.11 -4.24
N THR A 112 13.23 -2.86 -3.00
CA THR A 112 13.42 -1.50 -2.51
C THR A 112 14.31 -0.84 -3.53
N VAL A 113 13.75 0.03 -4.39
CA VAL A 113 14.54 0.90 -5.21
C VAL A 113 15.26 1.76 -4.19
N VAL A 114 16.45 1.33 -3.79
CA VAL A 114 17.41 2.18 -3.10
C VAL A 114 17.66 3.29 -4.11
N LYS A 115 16.90 4.38 -4.01
CA LYS A 115 17.28 5.63 -4.62
C LYS A 115 18.60 5.97 -3.95
N GLU A 116 19.70 5.55 -4.58
CA GLU A 116 20.96 6.15 -4.29
C GLU A 116 20.77 7.64 -4.53
N ALA A 117 20.56 8.38 -3.45
CA ALA A 117 20.60 9.80 -3.49
C ALA A 117 22.04 10.12 -3.93
N LYS A 118 22.22 10.48 -5.21
CA LYS A 118 23.52 10.97 -5.68
C LYS A 118 23.89 12.10 -4.73
N ALA A 119 24.89 11.84 -3.91
CA ALA A 119 25.39 12.84 -2.96
C ALA A 119 25.67 14.12 -3.75
N LEU A 120 25.05 15.21 -3.35
CA LEU A 120 25.27 16.50 -4.00
C LEU A 120 26.78 16.77 -4.00
N ARG A 121 27.35 17.04 -5.17
CA ARG A 121 28.78 17.29 -5.32
C ARG A 121 29.22 18.57 -4.60
N THR A 122 28.33 19.54 -4.57
CA THR A 122 28.54 20.84 -3.94
C THR A 122 27.33 21.25 -3.14
N SER A 123 27.55 21.91 -2.00
CA SER A 123 26.54 22.61 -1.24
C SER A 123 27.04 24.01 -0.90
N GLN A 124 26.17 25.03 -1.01
CA GLN A 124 26.47 26.40 -0.66
C GLN A 124 25.67 26.81 0.58
N LYS A 125 26.37 27.38 1.56
CA LYS A 125 25.73 27.93 2.77
C LYS A 125 26.30 29.36 2.97
N GLY A 126 25.45 30.34 2.64
CA GLY A 126 25.88 31.72 2.60
C GLY A 126 26.99 31.94 1.53
N ASP A 127 28.13 32.46 1.93
CA ASP A 127 29.30 32.71 1.08
C ASP A 127 30.29 31.53 1.00
N THR A 128 29.95 30.42 1.68
CA THR A 128 30.85 29.25 1.73
C THR A 128 30.32 28.14 0.81
N VAL A 129 31.19 27.63 -0.06
CA VAL A 129 30.95 26.47 -0.92
C VAL A 129 31.67 25.26 -0.34
N SER A 130 30.90 24.20 -0.04
CA SER A 130 31.43 22.93 0.45
C SER A 130 31.37 21.88 -0.64
N TYR A 131 32.49 21.19 -0.87
CA TYR A 131 32.60 20.09 -1.83
C TYR A 131 32.54 18.74 -1.10
N ASN A 132 31.69 17.83 -1.56
CA ASN A 132 31.64 16.46 -1.04
C ASN A 132 32.66 15.59 -1.78
N ALA A 133 33.82 15.32 -1.17
CA ALA A 133 34.89 14.53 -1.74
C ALA A 133 34.42 13.14 -2.25
N GLY A 134 33.52 12.48 -1.54
CA GLY A 134 32.97 11.18 -1.93
C GLY A 134 32.10 11.20 -3.18
N ALA A 135 31.67 12.38 -3.64
CA ALA A 135 30.85 12.51 -4.86
C ALA A 135 31.70 12.65 -6.13
N PHE A 136 33.04 12.74 -6.00
CA PHE A 136 33.96 12.78 -7.13
C PHE A 136 34.65 11.43 -7.30
N LYS A 137 34.52 10.84 -8.49
CA LYS A 137 35.20 9.58 -8.82
C LYS A 137 36.66 9.86 -9.08
N VAL A 138 37.54 9.43 -8.20
CA VAL A 138 38.98 9.38 -8.37
C VAL A 138 39.43 7.91 -8.44
N VAL A 139 40.59 7.64 -9.05
CA VAL A 139 41.21 6.30 -9.01
C VAL A 139 41.59 5.92 -7.58
N ALA A 140 41.62 4.63 -7.27
CA ALA A 140 41.78 4.14 -5.89
C ALA A 140 43.07 4.67 -5.19
N ASP A 141 44.13 4.97 -5.96
CA ASP A 141 45.41 5.49 -5.47
C ASP A 141 45.61 6.98 -5.75
N ALA A 142 44.50 7.73 -6.06
CA ALA A 142 44.64 9.15 -6.31
C ALA A 142 44.94 9.89 -5.00
N ASP A 143 45.97 10.74 -5.07
CA ASP A 143 46.29 11.67 -4.00
C ASP A 143 45.31 12.86 -3.92
N VAL A 144 45.45 13.71 -2.92
CA VAL A 144 44.61 14.89 -2.69
C VAL A 144 44.61 15.83 -3.90
N GLU A 145 45.74 15.96 -4.60
CA GLU A 145 45.87 16.80 -5.79
C GLU A 145 44.96 16.30 -6.94
N GLY A 146 44.89 14.97 -7.15
CA GLY A 146 44.00 14.35 -8.13
C GLY A 146 42.53 14.59 -7.86
N LEU A 147 42.13 14.71 -6.59
CA LEU A 147 40.80 15.09 -6.18
C LEU A 147 40.51 16.57 -6.43
N LEU A 148 41.43 17.45 -6.03
CA LEU A 148 41.32 18.91 -6.18
C LEU A 148 41.16 19.33 -7.64
N LYS A 149 41.92 18.74 -8.55
CA LYS A 149 41.82 18.98 -10.01
C LYS A 149 40.46 18.64 -10.61
N LYS A 150 39.65 17.83 -9.95
CA LYS A 150 38.27 17.47 -10.39
C LYS A 150 37.20 18.37 -9.81
N MET A 151 37.56 19.25 -8.85
CA MET A 151 36.58 20.16 -8.24
C MET A 151 36.41 21.40 -9.13
N PRO A 152 35.18 21.82 -9.43
CA PRO A 152 34.95 23.01 -10.24
C PRO A 152 35.42 24.28 -9.52
N GLY A 153 36.14 25.16 -10.25
CA GLY A 153 36.65 26.41 -9.69
C GLY A 153 37.94 26.27 -8.87
N ILE A 154 38.57 25.10 -8.88
CA ILE A 154 39.89 24.88 -8.28
C ILE A 154 40.91 24.59 -9.37
N THR A 155 42.03 25.29 -9.34
CA THR A 155 43.21 25.08 -10.19
C THR A 155 44.41 24.70 -9.34
N VAL A 156 45.16 23.70 -9.77
CA VAL A 156 46.40 23.28 -9.09
C VAL A 156 47.56 23.36 -10.08
N THR A 157 48.48 24.26 -9.82
CA THR A 157 49.68 24.48 -10.65
C THR A 157 50.90 24.44 -9.74
N ASP A 158 51.86 23.56 -10.03
CA ASP A 158 53.13 23.42 -9.30
C ASP A 158 52.96 23.34 -7.75
N GLY A 159 51.94 22.60 -7.29
CA GLY A 159 51.66 22.46 -5.86
C GLY A 159 50.95 23.66 -5.21
N THR A 160 50.69 24.71 -5.97
CA THR A 160 49.91 25.86 -5.53
C THR A 160 48.44 25.65 -5.89
N VAL A 161 47.56 25.81 -4.90
CA VAL A 161 46.10 25.67 -5.08
C VAL A 161 45.47 27.05 -5.19
N GLU A 162 44.70 27.26 -6.23
CA GLU A 162 43.90 28.47 -6.42
C GLU A 162 42.40 28.07 -6.40
N ALA A 163 41.60 28.81 -5.67
CA ALA A 163 40.16 28.65 -5.62
C ALA A 163 39.49 29.94 -6.12
N GLN A 164 38.63 29.84 -7.14
CA GLN A 164 37.93 30.98 -7.74
C GLN A 164 38.88 32.06 -8.29
N GLY A 165 40.14 31.70 -8.65
CA GLY A 165 41.15 32.61 -9.11
C GLY A 165 42.00 33.28 -8.01
N GLU A 166 41.80 32.91 -6.75
CA GLU A 166 42.62 33.38 -5.63
C GLU A 166 43.48 32.27 -5.03
N THR A 167 44.72 32.55 -4.71
CA THR A 167 45.64 31.59 -4.10
C THR A 167 45.22 31.25 -2.68
N VAL A 168 45.03 29.95 -2.39
CA VAL A 168 44.70 29.45 -1.05
C VAL A 168 45.93 29.54 -0.15
N LYS A 169 45.88 30.41 0.87
CA LYS A 169 46.92 30.51 1.89
C LYS A 169 46.74 29.41 2.94
N LYS A 170 47.85 28.77 3.33
CA LYS A 170 47.89 27.84 4.46
C LYS A 170 47.67 28.56 5.79
#